data_e3f3bd814965473436968c95a725c836
#
_entry.id   e3f3bd814965473436968c95a725c836
#
_cell.length_a   1.000
_cell.length_b   1.000
_cell.length_c   1.000
_cell.angle_alpha   90.00
_cell.angle_beta   90.00
_cell.angle_gamma   90.00
#
_symmetry.space_group_name_H-M   'P 1'
#
loop_
_entity.id
_entity.type
_entity.pdbx_description
1 polymer ?
#
loop_
_entity_poly.entity_id
_entity_poly.type
_entity_poly.pdbx_seq_one_letter_code
_entity_poly.pdbx_strand_id
1 'polypeptide(L)'
;MFKKIICNVCFLITLGTCLTSCTQDCDKFETITIDIDNHRYVTKDDIIEKVDFIRLETTEDNIISNVSYLHFHKDKVIVTDNYKANAIFVFNKDGKFLNRISNYGNGPHEYLDITDVDVTPSGLIVIKDNVKDVLLFFDTDGNFVKERKDIEGGMELAFIDEHSIAFDTFTSHAPTKEKFKGASLAVCDGDNNIQYLFGENIAEENVFNVRRPECLYRYGNKAYFAPHWDKNIYEVTTDSIIAKYRIEFKPDDVLNYTFRTNQEFEDLIKKHPFFNGSFIEMKDYTLLKYSSNEENSLCILYSHKDKKTYTIRNYYDNPLYAYLLKPNTLYKNNTIAEVRHAIHVFGNKHHIESTLGKTEFTNKLLNDLNMDDNPIIFLFTIKDDIGKYVVEQ
;
A
#
# COMPACT_ATOMS: atom_id res chain seq x y z
N MET A 1 -75.10 -11.52 -8.36
CA MET A 1 -75.83 -11.63 -9.63
C MET A 1 -74.84 -11.99 -10.72
N PHE A 2 -74.95 -13.18 -11.16
CA PHE A 2 -74.52 -13.88 -12.36
C PHE A 2 -73.95 -13.03 -13.53
N LYS A 3 -72.81 -13.43 -14.13
CA LYS A 3 -72.80 -14.36 -15.29
C LYS A 3 -71.40 -14.78 -15.66
N LYS A 4 -71.24 -16.08 -15.80
CA LYS A 4 -70.24 -16.82 -16.55
C LYS A 4 -70.34 -16.53 -18.05
N ILE A 5 -69.28 -16.68 -18.82
CA ILE A 5 -69.17 -17.30 -20.15
C ILE A 5 -67.65 -17.40 -20.43
N ILE A 6 -67.04 -18.55 -20.38
CA ILE A 6 -66.79 -19.68 -21.30
C ILE A 6 -65.87 -19.29 -22.50
N CYS A 7 -64.69 -19.83 -22.43
CA CYS A 7 -63.94 -20.66 -23.37
C CYS A 7 -63.64 -20.12 -24.78
N ASN A 8 -62.35 -19.95 -25.08
CA ASN A 8 -61.85 -20.55 -26.32
C ASN A 8 -60.37 -20.90 -26.18
N VAL A 9 -60.09 -22.16 -26.48
CA VAL A 9 -58.80 -22.78 -26.59
C VAL A 9 -58.10 -22.32 -27.85
N CYS A 10 -56.89 -21.77 -27.70
CA CYS A 10 -55.95 -21.71 -28.81
C CYS A 10 -54.63 -22.33 -28.35
N PHE A 11 -54.32 -23.43 -28.96
CA PHE A 11 -53.07 -24.15 -28.91
C PHE A 11 -51.98 -23.23 -29.52
N LEU A 12 -51.01 -22.87 -28.76
CA LEU A 12 -49.80 -22.27 -29.28
C LEU A 12 -48.56 -22.89 -28.61
N ILE A 13 -47.78 -23.45 -29.46
CA ILE A 13 -46.53 -24.15 -29.34
C ILE A 13 -45.60 -23.43 -28.38
N THR A 14 -45.24 -24.12 -27.29
CA THR A 14 -44.18 -23.72 -26.39
C THR A 14 -42.82 -23.94 -27.08
N LEU A 15 -42.26 -22.87 -27.64
CA LEU A 15 -40.80 -22.82 -27.84
C LEU A 15 -40.18 -22.66 -26.48
N GLY A 16 -39.57 -23.75 -26.02
CA GLY A 16 -38.73 -23.74 -24.81
C GLY A 16 -37.49 -22.88 -25.06
N THR A 17 -37.54 -21.62 -24.67
CA THR A 17 -36.32 -20.87 -24.41
C THR A 17 -35.78 -21.37 -23.10
N CYS A 18 -34.74 -22.21 -23.19
CA CYS A 18 -33.81 -22.42 -22.08
C CYS A 18 -33.27 -21.04 -21.69
N LEU A 19 -33.85 -20.44 -20.68
CA LEU A 19 -33.15 -19.44 -19.90
C LEU A 19 -32.03 -20.20 -19.20
N THR A 20 -30.89 -20.31 -19.89
CA THR A 20 -29.63 -20.50 -19.20
C THR A 20 -29.52 -19.29 -18.29
N SER A 21 -29.90 -19.48 -17.04
CA SER A 21 -29.45 -18.66 -15.94
C SER A 21 -27.93 -18.64 -16.06
N CYS A 22 -27.39 -17.58 -16.63
CA CYS A 22 -26.02 -17.20 -16.33
C CYS A 22 -26.04 -16.94 -14.83
N THR A 23 -25.70 -17.96 -14.06
CA THR A 23 -25.06 -17.74 -12.78
C THR A 23 -23.79 -16.99 -13.16
N GLN A 24 -23.82 -15.66 -13.07
CA GLN A 24 -22.63 -14.88 -12.95
C GLN A 24 -21.78 -15.61 -11.92
N ASP A 25 -20.63 -16.13 -12.36
CA ASP A 25 -19.57 -16.61 -11.46
C ASP A 25 -19.21 -15.42 -10.56
N CYS A 26 -19.95 -15.29 -9.48
CA CYS A 26 -19.66 -14.36 -8.41
C CYS A 26 -18.33 -14.78 -7.82
N ASP A 27 -17.35 -13.90 -7.95
CA ASP A 27 -16.18 -13.77 -7.10
C ASP A 27 -15.19 -14.93 -7.09
N LYS A 28 -14.45 -15.10 -8.17
CA LYS A 28 -13.18 -15.82 -8.14
C LYS A 28 -12.08 -14.93 -7.56
N PHE A 29 -12.17 -14.59 -6.29
CA PHE A 29 -11.02 -14.09 -5.56
C PHE A 29 -10.10 -15.27 -5.22
N GLU A 30 -8.82 -14.99 -5.10
CA GLU A 30 -7.84 -15.97 -4.68
C GLU A 30 -7.70 -15.96 -3.16
N THR A 31 -7.88 -17.12 -2.51
CA THR A 31 -7.69 -17.22 -1.06
C THR A 31 -6.23 -17.48 -0.73
N ILE A 32 -5.64 -16.58 0.06
CA ILE A 32 -4.31 -16.72 0.63
C ILE A 32 -4.47 -17.27 2.05
N THR A 33 -4.20 -18.54 2.23
CA THR A 33 -4.24 -19.18 3.55
C THR A 33 -2.89 -19.08 4.24
N ILE A 34 -2.89 -18.52 5.43
CA ILE A 34 -1.72 -18.42 6.31
C ILE A 34 -1.92 -19.41 7.47
N ASP A 35 -1.19 -20.49 7.45
CA ASP A 35 -1.22 -21.52 8.50
C ASP A 35 -0.13 -21.21 9.51
N ILE A 36 -0.53 -20.68 10.69
CA ILE A 36 0.42 -20.22 11.73
C ILE A 36 1.02 -21.39 12.52
N ASP A 37 0.41 -22.56 12.50
CA ASP A 37 0.94 -23.76 13.16
C ASP A 37 1.92 -24.52 12.25
N ASN A 38 1.82 -24.31 10.91
CA ASN A 38 2.62 -25.03 9.91
C ASN A 38 3.25 -24.05 8.91
N HIS A 39 4.04 -23.12 9.41
CA HIS A 39 4.76 -22.17 8.55
C HIS A 39 5.80 -22.86 7.66
N ARG A 40 5.85 -22.44 6.39
CA ARG A 40 7.01 -22.69 5.53
C ARG A 40 7.99 -21.54 5.72
N TYR A 41 9.01 -21.78 6.50
CA TYR A 41 10.01 -20.75 6.77
C TYR A 41 11.03 -20.65 5.66
N VAL A 42 11.40 -19.41 5.37
CA VAL A 42 12.53 -19.03 4.50
C VAL A 42 13.36 -17.97 5.21
N THR A 43 14.65 -17.94 4.97
CA THR A 43 15.52 -16.90 5.51
C THR A 43 15.69 -15.76 4.49
N LYS A 44 16.13 -14.60 4.96
CA LYS A 44 16.44 -13.48 4.05
C LYS A 44 17.58 -13.84 3.09
N ASP A 45 18.59 -14.59 3.54
CA ASP A 45 19.71 -15.06 2.71
C ASP A 45 19.24 -16.01 1.59
N ASP A 46 18.19 -16.79 1.88
CA ASP A 46 17.64 -17.73 0.90
C ASP A 46 16.85 -17.02 -0.21
N ILE A 47 16.10 -15.98 0.13
CA ILE A 47 15.13 -15.38 -0.78
C ILE A 47 15.63 -14.13 -1.50
N ILE A 48 16.61 -13.41 -0.93
CA ILE A 48 17.14 -12.20 -1.55
C ILE A 48 18.16 -12.59 -2.62
N GLU A 49 17.92 -12.20 -3.85
CA GLU A 49 18.83 -12.37 -4.97
C GLU A 49 19.92 -11.30 -4.98
N LYS A 50 19.50 -10.06 -4.75
CA LYS A 50 20.36 -8.88 -4.88
C LYS A 50 19.91 -7.77 -3.94
N VAL A 51 20.89 -7.04 -3.43
CA VAL A 51 20.68 -5.75 -2.76
C VAL A 51 21.35 -4.67 -3.58
N ASP A 52 20.60 -3.63 -3.90
CA ASP A 52 21.10 -2.36 -4.40
C ASP A 52 20.73 -1.24 -3.42
N PHE A 53 21.22 -0.04 -3.66
CA PHE A 53 20.83 1.11 -2.86
C PHE A 53 20.89 2.40 -3.67
N ILE A 54 20.15 3.40 -3.19
CA ILE A 54 20.20 4.78 -3.68
C ILE A 54 20.54 5.65 -2.48
N ARG A 55 21.74 6.26 -2.49
CA ARG A 55 22.08 7.32 -1.54
C ARG A 55 21.50 8.61 -2.04
N LEU A 56 20.61 9.22 -1.25
CA LEU A 56 20.06 10.52 -1.57
C LEU A 56 21.12 11.59 -1.28
N GLU A 57 21.43 12.39 -2.28
CA GLU A 57 22.40 13.50 -2.15
C GLU A 57 21.97 14.43 -1.02
N THR A 58 22.92 14.81 -0.16
CA THR A 58 22.68 15.72 0.96
C THR A 58 23.28 17.07 0.65
N THR A 59 22.45 18.11 0.69
CA THR A 59 22.84 19.52 0.58
C THR A 59 22.07 20.33 1.61
N GLU A 60 22.44 21.58 1.81
CA GLU A 60 21.69 22.48 2.71
C GLU A 60 20.23 22.67 2.28
N ASP A 61 19.93 22.52 0.99
CA ASP A 61 18.61 22.76 0.40
C ASP A 61 17.67 21.54 0.44
N ASN A 62 18.20 20.34 0.72
CA ASN A 62 17.43 19.11 0.58
C ASN A 62 17.48 18.15 1.80
N ILE A 63 17.68 18.68 2.98
CA ILE A 63 17.70 17.86 4.21
C ILE A 63 16.35 17.22 4.46
N ILE A 64 16.33 15.91 4.54
CA ILE A 64 15.16 15.06 4.82
C ILE A 64 15.28 14.50 6.23
N SER A 65 14.32 14.82 7.09
CA SER A 65 14.29 14.35 8.47
C SER A 65 13.52 13.03 8.63
N ASN A 66 12.49 12.84 7.81
CA ASN A 66 11.67 11.63 7.81
C ASN A 66 11.12 11.39 6.40
N VAL A 67 10.98 10.13 6.01
CA VAL A 67 10.33 9.77 4.75
C VAL A 67 8.93 9.29 5.06
N SER A 68 7.94 10.12 4.74
CA SER A 68 6.54 9.80 4.92
C SER A 68 5.99 9.01 3.73
N TYR A 69 6.30 9.47 2.51
CA TYR A 69 5.92 8.78 1.27
C TYR A 69 7.12 8.64 0.36
N LEU A 70 7.20 7.52 -0.35
CA LEU A 70 8.24 7.19 -1.33
C LEU A 70 7.60 6.68 -2.61
N HIS A 71 7.81 7.41 -3.71
CA HIS A 71 7.33 7.02 -5.02
C HIS A 71 8.47 6.92 -6.02
N PHE A 72 8.31 6.01 -6.97
CA PHE A 72 9.20 5.86 -8.12
C PHE A 72 8.41 6.09 -9.40
N HIS A 73 8.89 6.97 -10.24
CA HIS A 73 8.31 7.20 -11.56
C HIS A 73 9.42 7.35 -12.60
N LYS A 74 9.50 6.40 -13.57
CA LYS A 74 10.56 6.34 -14.58
C LYS A 74 11.96 6.37 -13.93
N ASP A 75 12.70 7.44 -14.17
CA ASP A 75 14.05 7.69 -13.64
C ASP A 75 14.08 8.62 -12.42
N LYS A 76 12.95 8.86 -11.81
CA LYS A 76 12.79 9.75 -10.65
C LYS A 76 12.49 8.99 -9.37
N VAL A 77 13.03 9.51 -8.29
CA VAL A 77 12.72 9.13 -6.91
C VAL A 77 12.10 10.35 -6.25
N ILE A 78 10.89 10.18 -5.75
CA ILE A 78 10.09 11.25 -5.15
C ILE A 78 9.91 10.90 -3.68
N VAL A 79 10.43 11.77 -2.81
CA VAL A 79 10.45 11.56 -1.36
C VAL A 79 9.70 12.70 -0.70
N THR A 80 8.74 12.36 0.15
CA THR A 80 7.99 13.34 0.94
C THR A 80 8.43 13.31 2.40
N ASP A 81 8.71 14.48 2.96
CA ASP A 81 8.83 14.72 4.39
C ASP A 81 7.73 15.70 4.82
N ASN A 82 6.59 15.16 5.25
CA ASN A 82 5.48 15.97 5.77
C ASN A 82 5.58 16.24 7.28
N TYR A 83 6.65 15.76 7.91
CA TYR A 83 6.83 15.91 9.37
C TYR A 83 7.60 17.18 9.76
N LYS A 84 8.76 17.42 9.13
CA LYS A 84 9.65 18.53 9.50
C LYS A 84 9.95 19.47 8.33
N ALA A 85 10.33 18.94 7.19
CA ALA A 85 10.62 19.76 6.01
C ALA A 85 9.33 20.29 5.39
N ASN A 86 8.22 19.59 5.55
CA ASN A 86 6.93 19.87 4.92
C ASN A 86 7.09 20.14 3.43
N ALA A 87 7.77 19.21 2.75
CA ALA A 87 8.20 19.36 1.38
C ALA A 87 8.32 18.00 0.66
N ILE A 88 8.32 18.07 -0.66
CA ILE A 88 8.60 16.95 -1.53
C ILE A 88 9.93 17.18 -2.23
N PHE A 89 10.78 16.17 -2.24
CA PHE A 89 12.10 16.19 -2.85
C PHE A 89 12.13 15.24 -4.04
N VAL A 90 12.65 15.71 -5.14
CA VAL A 90 12.79 14.93 -6.36
C VAL A 90 14.27 14.67 -6.62
N PHE A 91 14.61 13.41 -6.78
CA PHE A 91 15.96 12.95 -7.13
C PHE A 91 15.90 12.16 -8.44
N ASN A 92 17.05 12.02 -9.10
CA ASN A 92 17.17 11.05 -10.18
C ASN A 92 17.35 9.63 -9.61
N LYS A 93 17.34 8.62 -10.47
CA LYS A 93 17.52 7.21 -10.09
C LYS A 93 18.85 6.90 -9.40
N ASP A 94 19.86 7.75 -9.52
CA ASP A 94 21.17 7.59 -8.92
C ASP A 94 21.28 8.35 -7.59
N GLY A 95 20.19 8.99 -7.13
CA GLY A 95 20.09 9.71 -5.87
C GLY A 95 20.54 11.18 -5.94
N LYS A 96 20.86 11.70 -7.13
CA LYS A 96 21.23 13.11 -7.28
C LYS A 96 20.00 14.00 -7.13
N PHE A 97 20.10 15.01 -6.30
CA PHE A 97 19.03 15.99 -6.09
C PHE A 97 18.73 16.78 -7.36
N LEU A 98 17.45 16.92 -7.66
CA LEU A 98 16.97 17.64 -8.83
C LEU A 98 16.15 18.85 -8.43
N ASN A 99 15.21 18.69 -7.51
CA ASN A 99 14.25 19.73 -7.20
C ASN A 99 13.55 19.50 -5.85
N ARG A 100 12.97 20.58 -5.32
CA ARG A 100 12.16 20.58 -4.10
C ARG A 100 10.86 21.36 -4.33
N ILE A 101 9.74 20.75 -3.96
CA ILE A 101 8.43 21.41 -3.86
C ILE A 101 8.20 21.74 -2.39
N SER A 102 8.22 23.03 -2.05
CA SER A 102 8.08 23.53 -0.68
C SER A 102 7.18 24.77 -0.62
N ASN A 103 6.10 24.74 -1.37
CA ASN A 103 5.15 25.84 -1.51
C ASN A 103 4.20 25.88 -0.29
N TYR A 104 4.77 25.96 0.92
CA TYR A 104 3.99 26.01 2.15
C TYR A 104 3.48 27.42 2.41
N GLY A 105 2.15 27.59 2.52
CA GLY A 105 1.50 28.87 2.78
C GLY A 105 0.04 28.90 2.36
N ASN A 106 -0.58 30.07 2.50
CA ASN A 106 -2.01 30.28 2.21
C ASN A 106 -2.25 31.02 0.88
N GLY A 107 -1.20 31.27 0.11
CA GLY A 107 -1.28 31.91 -1.20
C GLY A 107 -1.80 30.99 -2.31
N PRO A 108 -1.88 31.53 -3.55
CA PRO A 108 -2.20 30.72 -4.72
C PRO A 108 -1.14 29.61 -4.92
N HIS A 109 -1.60 28.37 -5.20
CA HIS A 109 -0.73 27.23 -5.47
C HIS A 109 0.16 26.80 -4.29
N GLU A 110 -0.12 27.32 -3.08
CA GLU A 110 0.52 26.91 -1.85
C GLU A 110 -0.36 25.90 -1.11
N TYR A 111 0.24 25.04 -0.28
CA TYR A 111 -0.46 24.11 0.60
C TYR A 111 -0.24 24.45 2.07
N LEU A 112 -1.20 24.12 2.90
CA LEU A 112 -1.12 24.20 4.36
C LEU A 112 -0.83 22.87 5.01
N ASP A 113 -1.12 21.78 4.31
CA ASP A 113 -0.87 20.42 4.79
C ASP A 113 -0.48 19.51 3.63
N ILE A 114 0.38 18.55 3.89
CA ILE A 114 0.62 17.42 3.00
C ILE A 114 -0.05 16.22 3.67
N THR A 115 -1.35 16.08 3.44
CA THR A 115 -2.13 14.97 3.99
C THR A 115 -1.74 13.65 3.33
N ASP A 116 -1.59 13.67 2.00
CA ASP A 116 -1.16 12.52 1.19
C ASP A 116 -0.48 12.99 -0.10
N VAL A 117 0.28 12.09 -0.70
CA VAL A 117 0.98 12.33 -1.98
C VAL A 117 0.84 11.09 -2.85
N ASP A 118 0.46 11.29 -4.10
CA ASP A 118 0.58 10.25 -5.13
C ASP A 118 1.18 10.83 -6.41
N VAL A 119 1.53 9.97 -7.34
CA VAL A 119 2.10 10.34 -8.64
C VAL A 119 1.23 9.77 -9.74
N THR A 120 0.70 10.63 -10.61
CA THR A 120 -0.14 10.18 -11.71
C THR A 120 0.62 9.27 -12.69
N PRO A 121 -0.06 8.48 -13.53
CA PRO A 121 0.59 7.68 -14.56
C PRO A 121 1.50 8.50 -15.49
N SER A 122 1.19 9.74 -15.79
CA SER A 122 2.04 10.64 -16.58
C SER A 122 3.25 11.18 -15.82
N GLY A 123 3.22 11.15 -14.47
CA GLY A 123 4.32 11.58 -13.60
C GLY A 123 4.10 12.92 -12.92
N LEU A 124 2.88 13.45 -12.90
CA LEU A 124 2.58 14.60 -12.06
C LEU A 124 2.56 14.18 -10.59
N ILE A 125 3.25 14.96 -9.77
CA ILE A 125 3.24 14.84 -8.32
C ILE A 125 2.01 15.55 -7.80
N VAL A 126 1.20 14.84 -7.02
CA VAL A 126 -0.07 15.37 -6.52
C VAL A 126 -0.03 15.44 -5.01
N ILE A 127 -0.22 16.64 -4.48
CA ILE A 127 -0.34 16.90 -3.05
C ILE A 127 -1.83 16.99 -2.71
N LYS A 128 -2.27 16.18 -1.75
CA LYS A 128 -3.58 16.32 -1.12
C LYS A 128 -3.46 17.19 0.11
N ASP A 129 -4.21 18.28 0.13
CA ASP A 129 -4.31 19.19 1.26
C ASP A 129 -5.74 19.19 1.80
N ASN A 130 -5.95 18.52 2.93
CA ASN A 130 -7.25 18.44 3.59
C ASN A 130 -7.65 19.73 4.31
N VAL A 131 -6.71 20.62 4.59
CA VAL A 131 -7.01 21.91 5.21
C VAL A 131 -7.64 22.87 4.22
N LYS A 132 -7.18 22.80 2.96
CA LYS A 132 -7.69 23.64 1.84
C LYS A 132 -8.71 22.93 0.98
N ASP A 133 -8.97 21.64 1.17
CA ASP A 133 -9.82 20.77 0.35
C ASP A 133 -9.41 20.80 -1.14
N VAL A 134 -8.09 20.67 -1.42
CA VAL A 134 -7.56 20.74 -2.77
C VAL A 134 -6.58 19.61 -3.08
N LEU A 135 -6.46 19.29 -4.39
CA LEU A 135 -5.30 18.59 -4.93
C LEU A 135 -4.48 19.59 -5.74
N LEU A 136 -3.20 19.68 -5.44
CA LEU A 136 -2.23 20.50 -6.18
C LEU A 136 -1.34 19.59 -7.01
N PHE A 137 -1.24 19.88 -8.30
CA PHE A 137 -0.47 19.10 -9.25
C PHE A 137 0.80 19.86 -9.65
N PHE A 138 1.93 19.20 -9.53
CA PHE A 138 3.24 19.72 -9.91
C PHE A 138 3.90 18.77 -10.90
N ASP A 139 4.71 19.31 -11.80
CA ASP A 139 5.63 18.48 -12.57
C ASP A 139 6.85 18.07 -11.73
N THR A 140 7.70 17.20 -12.28
CA THR A 140 8.93 16.75 -11.58
C THR A 140 10.02 17.85 -11.50
N ASP A 141 9.85 18.97 -12.20
CA ASP A 141 10.71 20.14 -12.09
C ASP A 141 10.19 21.15 -11.05
N GLY A 142 9.07 20.81 -10.38
CA GLY A 142 8.46 21.59 -9.30
C GLY A 142 7.54 22.70 -9.75
N ASN A 143 7.24 22.78 -11.03
CA ASN A 143 6.33 23.79 -11.54
C ASN A 143 4.89 23.38 -11.24
N PHE A 144 4.10 24.32 -10.75
CA PHE A 144 2.66 24.14 -10.60
C PHE A 144 2.01 23.95 -11.96
N VAL A 145 1.15 22.93 -12.08
CA VAL A 145 0.45 22.59 -13.33
C VAL A 145 -1.01 22.94 -13.26
N LYS A 146 -1.70 22.46 -12.22
CA LYS A 146 -3.14 22.68 -12.03
C LYS A 146 -3.56 22.40 -10.58
N GLU A 147 -4.77 22.79 -10.22
CA GLU A 147 -5.43 22.41 -8.99
C GLU A 147 -6.80 21.77 -9.25
N ARG A 148 -7.27 20.93 -8.36
CA ARG A 148 -8.65 20.45 -8.27
C ARG A 148 -9.18 20.82 -6.89
N LYS A 149 -10.32 21.48 -6.82
CA LYS A 149 -10.98 21.93 -5.58
C LYS A 149 -12.12 21.01 -5.21
N ASP A 150 -12.61 21.19 -3.99
CA ASP A 150 -13.75 20.45 -3.46
C ASP A 150 -13.54 18.92 -3.42
N ILE A 151 -12.29 18.54 -3.19
CA ILE A 151 -11.90 17.15 -2.98
C ILE A 151 -12.15 16.80 -1.51
N GLU A 152 -13.40 16.79 -1.17
CA GLU A 152 -13.83 16.31 0.13
C GLU A 152 -13.66 14.79 0.22
N GLY A 153 -12.59 14.31 0.74
CA GLY A 153 -12.30 12.88 0.90
C GLY A 153 -11.52 12.62 2.18
N GLY A 154 -11.22 11.36 2.43
CA GLY A 154 -10.48 10.91 3.61
C GLY A 154 -9.00 11.31 3.61
N MET A 155 -8.18 10.46 4.22
CA MET A 155 -6.75 10.74 4.43
C MET A 155 -5.89 10.32 3.24
N GLU A 156 -6.32 9.32 2.47
CA GLU A 156 -5.52 8.68 1.44
C GLU A 156 -6.17 8.77 0.07
N LEU A 157 -5.34 8.78 -0.97
CA LEU A 157 -5.76 8.76 -2.36
C LEU A 157 -4.88 7.81 -3.20
N ALA A 158 -5.45 7.29 -4.29
CA ALA A 158 -4.71 6.57 -5.30
C ALA A 158 -5.27 6.91 -6.69
N PHE A 159 -4.41 7.34 -7.60
CA PHE A 159 -4.80 7.53 -8.99
C PHE A 159 -5.02 6.18 -9.67
N ILE A 160 -6.19 6.00 -10.27
CA ILE A 160 -6.52 4.81 -11.08
C ILE A 160 -5.97 5.01 -12.50
N ASP A 161 -6.19 6.20 -13.05
CA ASP A 161 -5.67 6.68 -14.32
C ASP A 161 -5.31 8.17 -14.24
N GLU A 162 -5.16 8.88 -15.36
CA GLU A 162 -4.81 10.32 -15.38
C GLU A 162 -5.89 11.24 -14.79
N HIS A 163 -7.11 10.74 -14.66
CA HIS A 163 -8.29 11.56 -14.30
C HIS A 163 -9.00 11.01 -13.08
N SER A 164 -9.09 9.69 -12.97
CA SER A 164 -9.89 9.00 -11.98
C SER A 164 -9.08 8.70 -10.73
N ILE A 165 -9.68 8.98 -9.57
CA ILE A 165 -9.06 8.86 -8.26
C ILE A 165 -9.94 8.00 -7.37
N ALA A 166 -9.34 7.04 -6.68
CA ALA A 166 -9.92 6.41 -5.50
C ALA A 166 -9.44 7.16 -4.26
N PHE A 167 -10.30 7.36 -3.29
CA PHE A 167 -9.92 7.83 -1.97
C PHE A 167 -10.76 7.19 -0.88
N ASP A 168 -10.13 6.96 0.26
CA ASP A 168 -10.85 6.55 1.45
C ASP A 168 -11.81 7.67 1.88
N THR A 169 -12.93 7.30 2.44
CA THR A 169 -13.92 8.30 2.91
C THR A 169 -13.84 8.52 4.41
N PHE A 170 -12.89 7.85 5.05
CA PHE A 170 -12.71 7.91 6.47
C PHE A 170 -12.17 9.29 6.91
N THR A 171 -12.82 9.86 7.88
CA THR A 171 -12.35 11.07 8.59
C THR A 171 -12.25 10.77 10.07
N SER A 172 -11.06 10.93 10.64
CA SER A 172 -10.80 10.60 12.05
C SER A 172 -11.62 11.44 13.07
N HIS A 173 -12.27 12.51 12.64
CA HIS A 173 -12.88 13.49 13.53
C HIS A 173 -14.22 14.04 13.05
N ALA A 174 -14.78 13.56 11.96
CA ALA A 174 -16.05 14.01 11.43
C ALA A 174 -16.90 12.82 10.95
N PRO A 175 -18.23 12.88 11.09
CA PRO A 175 -19.09 11.88 10.45
C PRO A 175 -18.84 11.87 8.95
N THR A 176 -18.91 10.68 8.35
CA THR A 176 -18.83 10.51 6.89
C THR A 176 -19.79 11.48 6.22
N LYS A 177 -19.26 12.30 5.30
CA LYS A 177 -20.10 13.30 4.62
C LYS A 177 -21.28 12.61 3.93
N GLU A 178 -22.43 13.23 3.97
CA GLU A 178 -23.70 12.67 3.45
C GLU A 178 -23.57 12.17 2.00
N LYS A 179 -22.73 12.84 1.18
CA LYS A 179 -22.49 12.45 -0.20
C LYS A 179 -21.88 11.06 -0.35
N PHE A 180 -21.14 10.57 0.64
CA PHE A 180 -20.52 9.24 0.61
C PHE A 180 -21.42 8.14 1.19
N LYS A 181 -22.58 8.49 1.75
CA LYS A 181 -23.60 7.55 2.24
C LYS A 181 -23.07 6.43 3.14
N GLY A 182 -22.04 6.72 3.93
CA GLY A 182 -21.42 5.72 4.82
C GLY A 182 -20.48 4.74 4.11
N ALA A 183 -20.14 4.93 2.85
CA ALA A 183 -19.15 4.09 2.17
C ALA A 183 -17.75 4.28 2.77
N SER A 184 -16.89 3.28 2.60
CA SER A 184 -15.48 3.32 3.04
C SER A 184 -14.53 3.78 1.93
N LEU A 185 -14.94 3.70 0.67
CA LEU A 185 -14.19 4.11 -0.50
C LEU A 185 -15.09 4.86 -1.48
N ALA A 186 -14.58 5.91 -2.07
CA ALA A 186 -15.18 6.61 -3.20
C ALA A 186 -14.24 6.61 -4.41
N VAL A 187 -14.80 6.42 -5.60
CA VAL A 187 -14.11 6.61 -6.87
C VAL A 187 -14.74 7.79 -7.59
N CYS A 188 -13.91 8.74 -7.98
CA CYS A 188 -14.30 9.95 -8.67
C CYS A 188 -13.58 10.11 -10.01
N ASP A 189 -14.28 10.72 -10.97
CA ASP A 189 -13.72 11.14 -12.25
C ASP A 189 -12.88 12.45 -12.16
N GLY A 190 -12.42 12.93 -13.32
CA GLY A 190 -11.64 14.16 -13.43
C GLY A 190 -12.35 15.43 -12.97
N ASP A 191 -13.67 15.43 -12.95
CA ASP A 191 -14.54 16.55 -12.54
C ASP A 191 -15.08 16.40 -11.11
N ASN A 192 -14.55 15.45 -10.33
CA ASN A 192 -14.96 15.10 -8.96
C ASN A 192 -16.37 14.50 -8.85
N ASN A 193 -16.96 14.03 -9.95
CA ASN A 193 -18.22 13.30 -9.85
C ASN A 193 -17.95 11.91 -9.30
N ILE A 194 -18.73 11.53 -8.28
CA ILE A 194 -18.66 10.18 -7.71
C ILE A 194 -19.18 9.21 -8.77
N GLN A 195 -18.33 8.29 -9.21
CA GLN A 195 -18.67 7.23 -10.14
C GLN A 195 -19.31 6.07 -9.40
N TYR A 196 -18.73 5.70 -8.26
CA TYR A 196 -19.32 4.73 -7.35
C TYR A 196 -18.75 4.82 -5.94
N LEU A 197 -19.46 4.18 -5.02
CA LEU A 197 -19.13 4.06 -3.60
C LEU A 197 -19.03 2.57 -3.26
N PHE A 198 -18.12 2.23 -2.35
CA PHE A 198 -17.89 0.84 -1.96
C PHE A 198 -17.66 0.70 -0.46
N GLY A 199 -18.10 -0.47 0.06
CA GLY A 199 -17.95 -0.85 1.45
C GLY A 199 -18.80 -0.02 2.42
N GLU A 200 -18.75 -0.40 3.68
CA GLU A 200 -19.36 0.35 4.77
C GLU A 200 -18.25 0.98 5.61
N ASN A 201 -18.42 2.23 5.96
CA ASN A 201 -17.54 2.88 6.91
C ASN A 201 -17.95 2.47 8.33
N ILE A 202 -17.21 1.56 8.92
CA ILE A 202 -17.45 1.03 10.28
C ILE A 202 -17.07 2.08 11.36
N ALA A 203 -16.85 3.33 10.96
CA ALA A 203 -16.34 4.42 11.80
C ALA A 203 -17.29 4.90 12.90
N GLU A 204 -18.42 4.25 13.13
CA GLU A 204 -19.35 4.68 14.16
C GLU A 204 -19.03 4.07 15.52
N GLU A 205 -18.80 4.94 16.49
CA GLU A 205 -18.82 4.79 17.97
C GLU A 205 -17.68 3.97 18.63
N ASN A 206 -16.96 3.12 17.93
CA ASN A 206 -15.87 2.30 18.50
C ASN A 206 -14.58 2.42 17.72
N VAL A 207 -14.22 3.62 17.29
CA VAL A 207 -12.93 3.82 16.62
C VAL A 207 -11.84 3.65 17.67
N PHE A 208 -11.33 2.44 17.67
CA PHE A 208 -10.12 2.12 18.39
C PHE A 208 -9.02 3.08 17.92
N ASN A 209 -8.36 3.74 18.83
CA ASN A 209 -7.19 4.59 18.57
C ASN A 209 -5.98 3.75 18.11
N VAL A 210 -6.23 2.74 17.28
CA VAL A 210 -5.18 1.99 16.62
C VAL A 210 -4.73 2.85 15.44
N ARG A 211 -3.46 3.22 15.43
CA ARG A 211 -2.85 3.90 14.29
C ARG A 211 -3.11 3.06 13.06
N ARG A 212 -3.92 3.58 12.15
CA ARG A 212 -4.30 2.88 10.93
C ARG A 212 -3.09 2.83 10.00
N PRO A 213 -2.73 1.67 9.46
CA PRO A 213 -1.87 1.63 8.29
C PRO A 213 -2.61 2.24 7.10
N GLU A 214 -1.88 2.59 6.07
CA GLU A 214 -2.47 2.95 4.78
C GLU A 214 -3.40 1.83 4.29
N CYS A 215 -4.48 2.21 3.63
CA CYS A 215 -5.45 1.26 3.08
C CYS A 215 -5.60 1.36 1.55
N LEU A 216 -5.12 2.46 0.96
CA LEU A 216 -5.05 2.65 -0.47
C LEU A 216 -3.61 2.58 -0.95
N TYR A 217 -3.38 1.78 -1.97
CA TYR A 217 -2.06 1.52 -2.52
C TYR A 217 -2.08 1.61 -4.03
N ARG A 218 -0.96 2.06 -4.60
CA ARG A 218 -0.74 2.01 -6.02
C ARG A 218 0.53 1.23 -6.35
N TYR A 219 0.37 0.15 -7.11
CA TYR A 219 1.46 -0.67 -7.59
C TYR A 219 1.43 -0.73 -9.12
N GLY A 220 2.44 -0.13 -9.75
CA GLY A 220 2.43 0.04 -11.20
C GLY A 220 1.26 0.92 -11.66
N ASN A 221 0.41 0.36 -12.51
CA ASN A 221 -0.77 1.06 -13.05
C ASN A 221 -2.08 0.63 -12.38
N LYS A 222 -2.02 0.00 -11.22
CA LYS A 222 -3.18 -0.52 -10.52
C LYS A 222 -3.33 0.11 -9.15
N ALA A 223 -4.55 0.48 -8.81
CA ALA A 223 -4.94 0.89 -7.48
C ALA A 223 -5.53 -0.30 -6.71
N TYR A 224 -5.24 -0.36 -5.43
CA TYR A 224 -5.71 -1.41 -4.52
C TYR A 224 -6.25 -0.80 -3.26
N PHE A 225 -7.30 -1.43 -2.74
CA PHE A 225 -7.91 -1.06 -1.47
C PHE A 225 -7.92 -2.26 -0.52
N ALA A 226 -7.32 -2.11 0.64
CA ALA A 226 -7.32 -3.10 1.72
C ALA A 226 -8.00 -2.47 2.94
N PRO A 227 -9.33 -2.51 3.04
CA PRO A 227 -10.06 -1.82 4.10
C PRO A 227 -9.69 -2.39 5.46
N HIS A 228 -9.70 -1.54 6.47
CA HIS A 228 -9.53 -1.98 7.85
C HIS A 228 -10.68 -2.90 8.24
N TRP A 229 -10.37 -3.94 8.99
CA TRP A 229 -11.35 -4.90 9.47
C TRP A 229 -12.00 -5.76 8.37
N ASP A 230 -11.37 -5.83 7.20
CA ASP A 230 -11.74 -6.76 6.13
C ASP A 230 -10.60 -7.75 5.88
N LYS A 231 -10.98 -8.94 5.42
CA LYS A 231 -10.04 -9.99 5.03
C LYS A 231 -9.64 -9.90 3.56
N ASN A 232 -10.25 -8.97 2.82
CA ASN A 232 -10.06 -8.90 1.38
C ASN A 232 -9.12 -7.75 0.99
N ILE A 233 -8.40 -7.97 -0.10
CA ILE A 233 -7.70 -6.94 -0.86
C ILE A 233 -8.42 -6.82 -2.19
N TYR A 234 -8.82 -5.60 -2.53
CA TYR A 234 -9.56 -5.29 -3.74
C TYR A 234 -8.67 -4.59 -4.76
N GLU A 235 -8.80 -4.97 -6.03
CA GLU A 235 -8.30 -4.18 -7.16
C GLU A 235 -9.39 -3.16 -7.52
N VAL A 236 -9.00 -1.88 -7.60
CA VAL A 236 -9.89 -0.75 -7.88
C VAL A 236 -9.66 -0.29 -9.30
N THR A 237 -10.72 -0.22 -10.09
CA THR A 237 -10.71 0.30 -11.46
C THR A 237 -11.70 1.44 -11.60
N THR A 238 -11.75 2.08 -12.76
CA THR A 238 -12.74 3.13 -13.06
C THR A 238 -14.17 2.61 -13.07
N ASP A 239 -14.37 1.32 -13.33
CA ASP A 239 -15.68 0.73 -13.59
C ASP A 239 -16.12 -0.26 -12.50
N SER A 240 -15.19 -0.74 -11.69
CA SER A 240 -15.48 -1.79 -10.72
C SER A 240 -14.46 -1.86 -9.58
N ILE A 241 -14.88 -2.49 -8.49
CA ILE A 241 -14.00 -2.97 -7.41
C ILE A 241 -14.14 -4.48 -7.36
N ILE A 242 -13.04 -5.16 -7.50
CA ILE A 242 -13.00 -6.63 -7.59
C ILE A 242 -12.15 -7.16 -6.45
N ALA A 243 -12.72 -8.05 -5.62
CA ALA A 243 -11.94 -8.79 -4.64
C ALA A 243 -10.86 -9.59 -5.38
N LYS A 244 -9.61 -9.30 -5.08
CA LYS A 244 -8.46 -9.99 -5.68
C LYS A 244 -7.97 -11.11 -4.78
N TYR A 245 -7.75 -10.79 -3.51
CA TYR A 245 -7.31 -11.73 -2.51
C TYR A 245 -8.24 -11.73 -1.31
N ARG A 246 -8.41 -12.91 -0.72
CA ARG A 246 -8.96 -13.08 0.61
C ARG A 246 -7.90 -13.70 1.51
N ILE A 247 -7.60 -13.04 2.63
CA ILE A 247 -6.61 -13.48 3.60
C ILE A 247 -7.31 -14.31 4.68
N GLU A 248 -6.87 -15.54 4.88
CA GLU A 248 -7.42 -16.42 5.91
C GLU A 248 -6.29 -16.99 6.77
N PHE A 249 -6.43 -16.87 8.07
CA PHE A 249 -5.52 -17.50 9.04
C PHE A 249 -6.07 -18.83 9.53
N LYS A 250 -5.17 -19.78 9.77
CA LYS A 250 -5.44 -21.05 10.44
C LYS A 250 -4.52 -21.16 11.66
N PRO A 251 -5.05 -21.68 12.81
CA PRO A 251 -6.40 -22.22 13.01
C PRO A 251 -7.46 -21.13 13.17
N ASP A 252 -7.10 -19.88 13.44
CA ASP A 252 -8.05 -18.83 13.81
C ASP A 252 -7.60 -17.43 13.44
N ASP A 253 -8.47 -16.44 13.52
CA ASP A 253 -8.27 -15.05 13.11
C ASP A 253 -9.02 -14.11 14.06
N VAL A 254 -8.45 -12.96 14.41
CA VAL A 254 -9.12 -11.94 15.24
C VAL A 254 -10.49 -11.56 14.72
N LEU A 255 -10.70 -11.49 13.41
CA LEU A 255 -11.99 -11.11 12.82
C LEU A 255 -13.09 -12.17 12.96
N ASN A 256 -12.78 -13.33 13.53
CA ASN A 256 -13.79 -14.31 13.92
C ASN A 256 -14.45 -14.00 15.27
N TYR A 257 -13.95 -13.00 16.00
CA TYR A 257 -14.41 -12.59 17.33
C TYR A 257 -15.13 -11.26 17.31
N THR A 258 -16.07 -11.09 18.21
CA THR A 258 -16.70 -9.78 18.45
C THR A 258 -16.00 -9.10 19.60
N PHE A 259 -15.66 -7.83 19.42
CA PHE A 259 -15.06 -7.01 20.45
C PHE A 259 -15.77 -5.63 20.49
N ARG A 260 -15.84 -5.02 21.67
CA ARG A 260 -16.57 -3.77 21.91
C ARG A 260 -15.69 -2.67 22.48
N THR A 261 -14.50 -3.01 22.95
CA THR A 261 -13.55 -2.07 23.56
C THR A 261 -12.16 -2.25 22.99
N ASN A 262 -11.33 -1.21 23.07
CA ASN A 262 -9.92 -1.28 22.70
C ASN A 262 -9.19 -2.37 23.47
N GLN A 263 -9.49 -2.54 24.75
CA GLN A 263 -8.83 -3.54 25.59
C GLN A 263 -9.17 -4.96 25.14
N GLU A 264 -10.44 -5.23 24.82
CA GLU A 264 -10.86 -6.53 24.27
C GLU A 264 -10.13 -6.83 22.94
N PHE A 265 -10.01 -5.82 22.07
CA PHE A 265 -9.27 -5.96 20.83
C PHE A 265 -7.78 -6.22 21.07
N GLU A 266 -7.13 -5.43 21.94
CA GLU A 266 -5.73 -5.65 22.30
C GLU A 266 -5.48 -7.04 22.90
N ASP A 267 -6.42 -7.56 23.66
CA ASP A 267 -6.34 -8.91 24.24
C ASP A 267 -6.58 -10.00 23.21
N LEU A 268 -7.37 -9.74 22.17
CA LEU A 268 -7.56 -10.66 21.04
C LEU A 268 -6.33 -10.70 20.13
N ILE A 269 -5.77 -9.56 19.74
CA ILE A 269 -4.56 -9.53 18.87
C ILE A 269 -3.31 -10.12 19.55
N LYS A 270 -3.31 -10.24 20.88
CA LYS A 270 -2.27 -10.99 21.60
C LYS A 270 -2.40 -12.48 21.45
N LYS A 271 -3.55 -13.01 21.04
CA LYS A 271 -3.85 -14.45 20.98
C LYS A 271 -4.06 -14.95 19.56
N HIS A 272 -4.49 -14.07 18.68
CA HIS A 272 -4.89 -14.42 17.33
C HIS A 272 -4.17 -13.52 16.32
N PRO A 273 -3.79 -14.03 15.17
CA PRO A 273 -3.19 -13.24 14.11
C PRO A 273 -4.20 -12.26 13.53
N PHE A 274 -3.67 -11.17 12.98
CA PHE A 274 -4.47 -10.11 12.39
C PHE A 274 -3.79 -9.52 11.17
N PHE A 275 -4.49 -9.54 10.03
CA PHE A 275 -4.07 -8.81 8.83
C PHE A 275 -4.50 -7.35 8.96
N ASN A 276 -3.54 -6.46 8.98
CA ASN A 276 -3.78 -5.04 9.21
C ASN A 276 -3.96 -4.21 7.93
N GLY A 277 -4.09 -4.87 6.77
CA GLY A 277 -4.21 -4.21 5.47
C GLY A 277 -2.88 -3.94 4.76
N SER A 278 -1.74 -4.10 5.42
CA SER A 278 -0.43 -3.80 4.80
C SER A 278 0.04 -4.92 3.88
N PHE A 279 0.25 -4.59 2.61
CA PHE A 279 0.78 -5.53 1.61
C PHE A 279 1.61 -4.80 0.56
N ILE A 280 2.37 -5.54 -0.23
CA ILE A 280 3.04 -5.06 -1.44
C ILE A 280 2.79 -6.08 -2.55
N GLU A 281 2.14 -5.63 -3.62
CA GLU A 281 1.92 -6.44 -4.81
C GLU A 281 3.15 -6.38 -5.70
N MET A 282 3.77 -7.52 -5.97
CA MET A 282 4.92 -7.68 -6.84
C MET A 282 4.53 -8.49 -8.09
N LYS A 283 5.46 -8.66 -9.01
CA LYS A 283 5.23 -9.43 -10.23
C LYS A 283 4.90 -10.90 -9.93
N ASP A 284 5.70 -11.55 -9.08
CA ASP A 284 5.61 -12.99 -8.81
C ASP A 284 5.16 -13.33 -7.38
N TYR A 285 5.03 -12.31 -6.51
CA TYR A 285 4.68 -12.46 -5.10
C TYR A 285 3.75 -11.34 -4.62
N THR A 286 2.98 -11.64 -3.59
CA THR A 286 2.36 -10.64 -2.72
C THR A 286 3.04 -10.72 -1.36
N LEU A 287 3.68 -9.64 -0.91
CA LEU A 287 4.19 -9.52 0.44
C LEU A 287 3.07 -9.04 1.34
N LEU A 288 2.77 -9.81 2.39
CA LEU A 288 1.76 -9.49 3.39
C LEU A 288 2.45 -9.23 4.73
N LYS A 289 1.93 -8.28 5.49
CA LYS A 289 2.34 -8.06 6.87
C LYS A 289 1.18 -8.37 7.79
N TYR A 290 1.43 -9.09 8.86
CA TYR A 290 0.42 -9.36 9.87
C TYR A 290 1.02 -9.26 11.27
N SER A 291 0.17 -9.00 12.23
CA SER A 291 0.54 -9.00 13.65
C SER A 291 0.20 -10.34 14.27
N SER A 292 1.09 -10.86 15.11
CA SER A 292 0.85 -12.05 15.93
C SER A 292 1.37 -11.81 17.35
N ASN A 293 0.99 -12.71 18.27
CA ASN A 293 1.24 -12.59 19.73
C ASN A 293 2.69 -12.47 20.13
N GLU A 294 3.55 -13.20 19.44
CA GLU A 294 4.91 -13.51 19.92
C GLU A 294 5.97 -12.66 19.22
N GLU A 295 5.66 -12.19 18.02
CA GLU A 295 6.60 -11.39 17.23
C GLU A 295 5.91 -10.15 16.64
N ASN A 296 6.50 -9.00 16.87
CA ASN A 296 6.03 -7.73 16.33
C ASN A 296 6.05 -7.74 14.79
N SER A 297 4.97 -8.10 14.14
CA SER A 297 4.74 -8.08 12.70
C SER A 297 5.65 -9.04 11.90
N LEU A 298 5.07 -10.12 11.44
CA LEU A 298 5.71 -11.07 10.52
C LEU A 298 5.43 -10.67 9.07
N CYS A 299 6.39 -10.96 8.19
CA CYS A 299 6.24 -10.82 6.75
C CYS A 299 6.08 -12.19 6.10
N ILE A 300 5.10 -12.27 5.19
CA ILE A 300 4.82 -13.47 4.41
C ILE A 300 4.90 -13.12 2.92
N LEU A 301 5.56 -13.97 2.16
CA LEU A 301 5.50 -13.96 0.71
C LEU A 301 4.50 -15.00 0.25
N TYR A 302 3.47 -14.56 -0.46
CA TYR A 302 2.59 -15.43 -1.20
C TYR A 302 3.06 -15.53 -2.64
N SER A 303 3.38 -16.74 -3.10
CA SER A 303 3.85 -16.99 -4.46
C SER A 303 2.69 -17.16 -5.41
N HIS A 304 2.65 -16.33 -6.46
CA HIS A 304 1.61 -16.42 -7.50
C HIS A 304 1.73 -17.69 -8.35
N LYS A 305 2.92 -18.28 -8.41
CA LYS A 305 3.21 -19.46 -9.21
C LYS A 305 2.71 -20.75 -8.56
N ASP A 306 3.11 -20.99 -7.33
CA ASP A 306 2.82 -22.25 -6.63
C ASP A 306 1.68 -22.14 -5.60
N LYS A 307 1.12 -20.94 -5.45
CA LYS A 307 -0.03 -20.66 -4.55
C LYS A 307 0.23 -21.02 -3.09
N LYS A 308 1.46 -20.80 -2.64
CA LYS A 308 1.90 -21.09 -1.28
C LYS A 308 2.38 -19.84 -0.57
N THR A 309 2.28 -19.88 0.76
CA THR A 309 2.78 -18.85 1.67
C THR A 309 4.12 -19.26 2.25
N TYR A 310 5.03 -18.30 2.37
CA TYR A 310 6.38 -18.45 2.92
C TYR A 310 6.61 -17.38 3.97
N THR A 311 6.86 -17.79 5.21
CA THR A 311 7.12 -16.88 6.32
C THR A 311 8.59 -16.53 6.36
N ILE A 312 8.90 -15.24 6.30
CA ILE A 312 10.27 -14.75 6.34
C ILE A 312 10.76 -14.72 7.78
N ARG A 313 11.73 -15.56 8.10
CA ARG A 313 12.45 -15.48 9.40
C ARG A 313 13.37 -14.26 9.42
N ASN A 314 13.42 -13.61 10.56
CA ASN A 314 14.33 -12.49 10.77
C ASN A 314 15.76 -12.99 11.10
N TYR A 315 16.23 -13.97 10.34
CA TYR A 315 17.59 -14.50 10.38
C TYR A 315 18.32 -14.14 9.08
N TYR A 316 19.58 -13.73 9.20
CA TYR A 316 20.40 -13.32 8.07
C TYR A 316 21.89 -13.32 8.46
N ASP A 317 22.74 -13.72 7.53
CA ASP A 317 24.21 -13.61 7.63
C ASP A 317 24.71 -12.29 7.03
N ASN A 318 24.02 -11.80 5.99
CA ASN A 318 24.38 -10.53 5.37
C ASN A 318 23.85 -9.35 6.19
N PRO A 319 24.71 -8.44 6.72
CA PRO A 319 24.32 -7.33 7.57
C PRO A 319 23.35 -6.34 6.89
N LEU A 320 23.32 -6.28 5.56
CA LEU A 320 22.39 -5.42 4.82
C LEU A 320 20.95 -5.90 4.95
N TYR A 321 20.73 -7.19 5.20
CA TYR A 321 19.39 -7.75 5.36
C TYR A 321 18.75 -7.35 6.68
N ALA A 322 19.53 -6.82 7.64
CA ALA A 322 18.99 -6.13 8.81
C ALA A 322 18.07 -4.97 8.45
N TYR A 323 18.30 -4.36 7.29
CA TYR A 323 17.52 -3.23 6.82
C TYR A 323 16.19 -3.60 6.15
N LEU A 324 15.97 -4.87 5.83
CA LEU A 324 14.66 -5.36 5.34
C LEU A 324 13.76 -5.70 6.53
N LEU A 325 13.09 -4.71 7.09
CA LEU A 325 12.15 -4.86 8.21
C LEU A 325 10.71 -4.53 7.83
N LYS A 326 10.52 -3.35 7.20
CA LYS A 326 9.20 -2.82 6.85
C LYS A 326 9.29 -2.14 5.49
N PRO A 327 9.31 -2.91 4.38
CA PRO A 327 9.42 -2.31 3.06
C PRO A 327 8.37 -1.21 2.87
N ASN A 328 8.80 -0.07 2.33
CA ASN A 328 7.94 1.08 2.14
C ASN A 328 7.05 0.91 0.92
N THR A 329 7.63 0.45 -0.20
CA THR A 329 6.90 0.34 -1.46
C THR A 329 7.56 -0.63 -2.44
N LEU A 330 6.88 -0.89 -3.54
CA LEU A 330 7.43 -1.57 -4.71
C LEU A 330 8.32 -0.62 -5.50
N TYR A 331 9.55 -1.04 -5.81
CA TYR A 331 10.39 -0.35 -6.79
C TYR A 331 10.03 -0.77 -8.22
N LYS A 332 10.13 -2.06 -8.51
CA LYS A 332 9.70 -2.68 -9.79
C LYS A 332 9.76 -4.21 -9.71
N ASN A 333 8.91 -4.90 -10.46
CA ASN A 333 8.87 -6.36 -10.54
C ASN A 333 8.86 -7.02 -9.15
N ASN A 334 9.94 -7.73 -8.78
CA ASN A 334 10.13 -8.37 -7.48
C ASN A 334 11.11 -7.60 -6.59
N THR A 335 11.33 -6.32 -6.85
CA THR A 335 12.23 -5.47 -6.06
C THR A 335 11.43 -4.53 -5.20
N ILE A 336 11.59 -4.66 -3.89
CA ILE A 336 10.97 -3.81 -2.88
C ILE A 336 11.98 -2.80 -2.36
N ALA A 337 11.49 -1.63 -1.97
CA ALA A 337 12.29 -0.53 -1.44
C ALA A 337 12.06 -0.35 0.05
N GLU A 338 13.12 -0.11 0.80
CA GLU A 338 13.06 0.26 2.20
C GLU A 338 14.00 1.41 2.52
N VAL A 339 13.50 2.40 3.24
CA VAL A 339 14.25 3.60 3.63
C VAL A 339 14.94 3.39 4.96
N ARG A 340 16.23 3.76 5.03
CA ARG A 340 16.98 3.79 6.28
C ARG A 340 17.70 5.11 6.47
N HIS A 341 17.59 5.68 7.66
CA HIS A 341 18.37 6.85 8.02
C HIS A 341 19.86 6.55 7.98
N ALA A 342 20.64 7.48 7.47
CA ALA A 342 22.08 7.33 7.32
C ALA A 342 22.79 6.98 8.64
N ILE A 343 22.32 7.49 9.78
CA ILE A 343 22.86 7.18 11.11
C ILE A 343 22.88 5.68 11.41
N HIS A 344 21.87 4.91 10.97
CA HIS A 344 21.83 3.47 11.21
C HIS A 344 22.85 2.71 10.36
N VAL A 345 23.06 3.16 9.12
CA VAL A 345 24.06 2.56 8.23
C VAL A 345 25.46 2.95 8.68
N PHE A 346 25.65 4.22 9.05
CA PHE A 346 26.91 4.73 9.61
C PHE A 346 27.31 3.97 10.89
N GLY A 347 26.37 3.77 11.81
CA GLY A 347 26.61 3.02 13.06
C GLY A 347 27.02 1.55 12.82
N ASN A 348 26.59 0.96 11.70
CA ASN A 348 26.92 -0.41 11.33
C ASN A 348 28.10 -0.53 10.33
N LYS A 349 28.75 0.58 9.97
CA LYS A 349 29.79 0.63 8.93
C LYS A 349 30.86 -0.43 9.12
N HIS A 350 31.41 -0.55 10.33
CA HIS A 350 32.45 -1.50 10.62
C HIS A 350 32.00 -2.96 10.45
N HIS A 351 30.79 -3.29 10.86
CA HIS A 351 30.22 -4.62 10.69
C HIS A 351 29.99 -4.95 9.21
N ILE A 352 29.47 -4.00 8.44
CA ILE A 352 29.25 -4.15 6.99
C ILE A 352 30.61 -4.39 6.30
N GLU A 353 31.63 -3.58 6.58
CA GLU A 353 32.98 -3.74 5.99
C GLU A 353 33.65 -5.03 6.38
N SER A 354 33.53 -5.47 7.64
CA SER A 354 34.16 -6.72 8.12
C SER A 354 33.50 -7.97 7.51
N THR A 355 32.23 -7.93 7.25
CA THR A 355 31.47 -9.08 6.71
C THR A 355 31.52 -9.14 5.18
N LEU A 356 31.31 -8.02 4.50
CA LEU A 356 31.20 -7.96 3.03
C LEU A 356 32.52 -7.60 2.33
N GLY A 357 33.54 -7.22 3.12
CA GLY A 357 34.81 -6.76 2.60
C GLY A 357 34.74 -5.36 1.96
N LYS A 358 35.91 -4.87 1.55
CA LYS A 358 36.04 -3.61 0.80
C LYS A 358 35.82 -3.89 -0.69
N THR A 359 34.60 -3.87 -1.12
CA THR A 359 34.17 -4.04 -2.51
C THR A 359 33.78 -2.69 -3.12
N GLU A 360 33.58 -2.64 -4.43
CA GLU A 360 33.01 -1.45 -5.07
C GLU A 360 31.66 -1.06 -4.45
N PHE A 361 30.83 -2.05 -4.15
CA PHE A 361 29.52 -1.84 -3.52
C PHE A 361 29.66 -1.22 -2.12
N THR A 362 30.48 -1.80 -1.22
CA THR A 362 30.67 -1.27 0.14
C THR A 362 31.35 0.09 0.13
N ASN A 363 32.29 0.32 -0.78
CA ASN A 363 32.92 1.63 -0.96
C ASN A 363 31.87 2.67 -1.38
N LYS A 364 31.03 2.36 -2.37
CA LYS A 364 29.98 3.27 -2.83
C LYS A 364 28.95 3.55 -1.73
N LEU A 365 28.65 2.56 -0.89
CA LEU A 365 27.69 2.72 0.22
C LEU A 365 28.27 3.57 1.36
N LEU A 366 29.53 3.36 1.73
CA LEU A 366 30.10 3.79 3.01
C LEU A 366 31.14 4.90 2.91
N ASN A 367 31.75 5.14 1.71
CA ASN A 367 32.70 6.24 1.56
C ASN A 367 31.95 7.56 1.73
N ASP A 368 32.57 8.46 2.50
CA ASP A 368 32.07 9.82 2.80
C ASP A 368 30.62 9.82 3.39
N LEU A 369 30.17 8.68 3.92
CA LEU A 369 28.88 8.61 4.60
C LEU A 369 29.00 9.25 5.99
N ASN A 370 28.12 10.20 6.28
CA ASN A 370 27.97 10.84 7.58
C ASN A 370 26.64 10.46 8.24
N MET A 371 26.56 10.59 9.55
CA MET A 371 25.34 10.25 10.29
C MET A 371 24.18 11.19 10.00
N ASP A 372 24.49 12.42 9.57
CA ASP A 372 23.51 13.47 9.26
C ASP A 372 23.16 13.54 7.76
N ASP A 373 23.66 12.58 6.96
CA ASP A 373 23.28 12.47 5.56
C ASP A 373 21.79 12.11 5.41
N ASN A 374 21.24 12.43 4.26
CA ASN A 374 19.90 12.02 3.87
C ASN A 374 19.74 10.51 3.92
N PRO A 375 18.52 10.01 4.08
CA PRO A 375 18.25 8.58 4.11
C PRO A 375 18.77 7.84 2.88
N ILE A 376 19.07 6.57 3.07
CA ILE A 376 19.46 5.63 2.02
C ILE A 376 18.27 4.75 1.70
N ILE A 377 17.95 4.59 0.44
CA ILE A 377 16.91 3.69 -0.03
C ILE A 377 17.59 2.37 -0.41
N PHE A 378 17.31 1.30 0.32
CA PHE A 378 17.74 -0.06 -0.03
C PHE A 378 16.73 -0.71 -0.94
N LEU A 379 17.20 -1.42 -1.95
CA LEU A 379 16.42 -2.12 -2.96
C LEU A 379 16.72 -3.61 -2.85
N PHE A 380 15.73 -4.39 -2.41
CA PHE A 380 15.86 -5.83 -2.23
C PHE A 380 15.11 -6.57 -3.34
N THR A 381 15.84 -7.27 -4.18
CA THR A 381 15.24 -8.10 -5.23
C THR A 381 15.02 -9.51 -4.70
N ILE A 382 13.78 -9.97 -4.77
CA ILE A 382 13.40 -11.34 -4.36
C ILE A 382 13.62 -12.28 -5.55
N LYS A 383 14.18 -13.46 -5.28
CA LYS A 383 14.40 -14.52 -6.27
C LYS A 383 13.09 -15.01 -6.89
N ASP A 384 13.12 -15.42 -8.15
CA ASP A 384 11.94 -15.86 -8.90
C ASP A 384 11.31 -17.17 -8.37
N ASP A 385 12.08 -18.00 -7.67
CA ASP A 385 11.61 -19.30 -7.14
C ASP A 385 12.19 -19.54 -5.74
N ILE A 386 11.40 -19.16 -4.71
CA ILE A 386 11.80 -19.31 -3.31
C ILE A 386 11.37 -20.65 -2.70
N GLY A 387 10.44 -21.36 -3.34
CA GLY A 387 9.90 -22.62 -2.81
C GLY A 387 10.93 -23.73 -2.58
N LYS A 388 12.05 -23.66 -3.26
CA LYS A 388 13.18 -24.61 -3.11
C LYS A 388 14.05 -24.38 -1.88
N TYR A 389 13.85 -23.26 -1.18
CA TYR A 389 14.66 -22.87 0.00
C TYR A 389 13.88 -23.05 1.31
N VAL A 390 12.76 -23.75 1.30
CA VAL A 390 12.00 -24.01 2.51
C VAL A 390 12.83 -24.79 3.50
N VAL A 391 12.98 -24.25 4.71
CA VAL A 391 13.62 -24.94 5.82
C VAL A 391 12.56 -25.80 6.52
N GLU A 392 12.76 -27.10 6.55
CA GLU A 392 11.98 -28.01 7.40
C GLU A 392 12.22 -27.65 8.88
N GLN A 393 11.14 -27.70 9.67
CA GLN A 393 11.19 -27.37 11.12
C GLN A 393 11.99 -28.38 11.92
#